data_9a669c8cdf636cd760d5ca3d2c863fc8
#
_entry.id   9a669c8cdf636cd760d5ca3d2c863fc8
#
_cell.length_a   1.000
_cell.length_b   1.000
_cell.length_c   1.000
_cell.angle_alpha   90.00
_cell.angle_beta   90.00
_cell.angle_gamma   90.00
#
_symmetry.space_group_name_H-M   'P 1'
#
loop_
_entity.id
_entity.type
_entity.pdbx_description
1 polymer ?
#
loop_
_entity_poly.entity_id
_entity_poly.type
_entity_poly.pdbx_seq_one_letter_code
_entity_poly.pdbx_strand_id
1 'polypeptide(L)'
;MSGATHKRDLRTSRPLWADSPGLGVPVRPLKEAISVDVAIVGAGITGAFMARELSRDHSVAVLDRRPPLTGSTLASTAMLQWEIDLPLTALTEKLGAEKARRAYLRSFNAVQALKRIVAEERIVCGLKDQSSLYLAGDTYGHRALEAEAEARAAIGLDSTYVGPAELRDRFGIDRTGAIFNTGSASADPGRLAAGLLRRAEANGTKIYSPVEVMKAVSDPDGVTLLTDAGHAVRAKHLIFCCGYEFPEGVPTPGAKIISSWALASKPRATCPRWLRNTLVWEGSDPYLYFRMGGDGRLIVGGEDEESPDAHEDHAKLKRKRDTIAAKLKVLLPDLEFEVDYSWAAAFGESSDSLPSIAAVPDM
;
A
#
# COMPACT_ATOMS: atom_id res chain seq x y z
N MET A 1 -7.19 12.54 27.35
CA MET A 1 -7.42 11.08 27.23
C MET A 1 -6.84 10.68 25.88
N SER A 2 -6.03 9.62 25.81
CA SER A 2 -5.60 9.03 24.55
C SER A 2 -6.81 8.42 23.84
N GLY A 3 -6.86 8.50 22.50
CA GLY A 3 -7.90 7.82 21.73
C GLY A 3 -7.75 6.30 21.76
N ALA A 4 -8.63 5.56 21.07
CA ALA A 4 -8.54 4.10 20.96
C ALA A 4 -7.38 3.61 20.06
N THR A 5 -6.65 4.53 19.44
CA THR A 5 -5.49 4.23 18.58
C THR A 5 -4.33 5.19 18.86
N HIS A 6 -3.10 4.71 18.65
CA HIS A 6 -1.91 5.57 18.69
C HIS A 6 -2.00 6.66 17.62
N LYS A 7 -1.60 7.88 17.98
CA LYS A 7 -1.53 8.99 17.02
C LYS A 7 -0.12 9.11 16.48
N ARG A 8 -0.01 9.30 15.17
CA ARG A 8 1.26 9.46 14.48
C ARG A 8 1.12 10.45 13.33
N ASP A 9 2.16 11.21 13.04
CA ASP A 9 2.31 11.91 11.79
C ASP A 9 2.68 10.89 10.71
N LEU A 10 1.73 10.61 9.82
CA LEU A 10 1.86 9.51 8.86
C LEU A 10 2.68 9.89 7.62
N ARG A 11 2.87 11.18 7.39
CA ARG A 11 3.55 11.68 6.18
C ARG A 11 3.99 13.12 6.30
N THR A 12 5.02 13.47 5.56
CA THR A 12 5.56 14.83 5.43
C THR A 12 5.48 15.28 3.98
N SER A 13 5.14 16.53 3.76
CA SER A 13 4.85 17.14 2.46
C SER A 13 3.60 16.59 1.77
N ARG A 14 3.28 17.16 0.63
CA ARG A 14 2.09 16.83 -0.16
C ARG A 14 2.43 15.72 -1.16
N PRO A 15 1.85 14.53 -1.04
CA PRO A 15 2.08 13.46 -2.01
C PRO A 15 1.32 13.74 -3.32
N LEU A 16 1.82 13.17 -4.42
CA LEU A 16 1.23 13.29 -5.76
C LEU A 16 -0.30 13.11 -5.78
N TRP A 17 -0.77 12.08 -5.11
CA TRP A 17 -2.19 11.69 -5.18
C TRP A 17 -3.14 12.63 -4.43
N ALA A 18 -2.62 13.57 -3.63
CA ALA A 18 -3.46 14.59 -3.00
C ALA A 18 -4.06 15.58 -4.00
N ASP A 19 -3.50 15.65 -5.21
CA ASP A 19 -3.98 16.48 -6.32
C ASP A 19 -4.81 15.70 -7.35
N SER A 20 -5.06 14.42 -7.11
CA SER A 20 -5.87 13.60 -8.00
C SER A 20 -7.32 14.10 -8.05
N PRO A 21 -7.93 14.16 -9.24
CA PRO A 21 -9.34 14.52 -9.33
C PRO A 21 -10.24 13.38 -8.81
N GLY A 22 -11.39 13.75 -8.25
CA GLY A 22 -12.42 12.78 -7.86
C GLY A 22 -12.16 12.03 -6.55
N LEU A 23 -11.41 12.64 -5.62
CA LEU A 23 -11.17 12.10 -4.27
C LEU A 23 -12.34 12.33 -3.31
N GLY A 24 -13.35 13.12 -3.69
CA GLY A 24 -14.50 13.41 -2.83
C GLY A 24 -15.26 12.15 -2.43
N VAL A 25 -15.47 12.00 -1.12
CA VAL A 25 -16.28 10.94 -0.51
C VAL A 25 -17.36 11.61 0.34
N PRO A 26 -18.62 11.24 0.20
CA PRO A 26 -19.69 11.76 1.05
C PRO A 26 -19.42 11.40 2.52
N VAL A 27 -19.36 12.41 3.38
CA VAL A 27 -19.19 12.25 4.83
C VAL A 27 -20.28 13.00 5.57
N ARG A 28 -20.52 12.59 6.80
CA ARG A 28 -21.49 13.25 7.69
C ARG A 28 -20.97 13.35 9.12
N PRO A 29 -21.38 14.35 9.91
CA PRO A 29 -21.11 14.37 11.34
C PRO A 29 -21.93 13.30 12.06
N LEU A 30 -21.39 12.74 13.14
CA LEU A 30 -22.15 11.89 14.05
C LEU A 30 -22.92 12.79 15.03
N LYS A 31 -24.27 12.87 14.87
CA LYS A 31 -25.12 13.79 15.65
C LYS A 31 -26.04 13.07 16.65
N GLU A 32 -26.03 11.75 16.65
CA GLU A 32 -26.85 10.90 17.52
C GLU A 32 -26.20 9.56 17.72
N ALA A 33 -26.61 8.81 18.72
CA ALA A 33 -26.16 7.43 18.89
C ALA A 33 -26.75 6.56 17.77
N ILE A 34 -25.93 5.66 17.23
CA ILE A 34 -26.32 4.76 16.15
C ILE A 34 -26.03 3.29 16.50
N SER A 35 -26.74 2.39 15.81
CA SER A 35 -26.51 0.95 15.88
C SER A 35 -26.34 0.39 14.48
N VAL A 36 -25.33 -0.48 14.27
CA VAL A 36 -25.01 -1.13 13.00
C VAL A 36 -24.54 -2.57 13.23
N ASP A 37 -24.47 -3.37 12.17
CA ASP A 37 -23.87 -4.70 12.28
C ASP A 37 -22.34 -4.59 12.40
N VAL A 38 -21.72 -3.73 11.60
CA VAL A 38 -20.26 -3.58 11.59
C VAL A 38 -19.85 -2.11 11.69
N ALA A 39 -18.98 -1.80 12.64
CA ALA A 39 -18.25 -0.54 12.71
C ALA A 39 -16.82 -0.73 12.19
N ILE A 40 -16.39 0.15 11.30
CA ILE A 40 -15.03 0.18 10.74
C ILE A 40 -14.34 1.47 11.19
N VAL A 41 -13.17 1.37 11.81
CA VAL A 41 -12.36 2.52 12.21
C VAL A 41 -11.23 2.71 11.21
N GLY A 42 -11.29 3.82 10.47
CA GLY A 42 -10.36 4.18 9.41
C GLY A 42 -10.99 4.15 8.01
N ALA A 43 -10.96 5.28 7.32
CA ALA A 43 -11.47 5.48 5.96
C ALA A 43 -10.33 5.57 4.92
N GLY A 44 -9.25 4.84 5.15
CA GLY A 44 -8.18 4.59 4.18
C GLY A 44 -8.51 3.44 3.23
N ILE A 45 -7.51 2.98 2.46
CA ILE A 45 -7.69 1.90 1.46
C ILE A 45 -8.22 0.60 2.10
N THR A 46 -7.72 0.20 3.28
CA THR A 46 -8.16 -1.01 3.96
C THR A 46 -9.62 -0.90 4.39
N GLY A 47 -9.99 0.20 5.05
CA GLY A 47 -11.38 0.45 5.45
C GLY A 47 -12.33 0.56 4.25
N ALA A 48 -11.84 1.11 3.12
CA ALA A 48 -12.61 1.20 1.89
C ALA A 48 -12.94 -0.18 1.29
N PHE A 49 -11.99 -1.11 1.27
CA PHE A 49 -12.25 -2.49 0.85
C PHE A 49 -13.21 -3.20 1.80
N MET A 50 -12.99 -3.08 3.11
CA MET A 50 -13.87 -3.70 4.10
C MET A 50 -15.29 -3.16 4.03
N ALA A 51 -15.46 -1.83 3.93
CA ALA A 51 -16.77 -1.20 3.81
C ALA A 51 -17.51 -1.66 2.54
N ARG A 52 -16.82 -1.68 1.39
CA ARG A 52 -17.39 -2.16 0.13
C ARG A 52 -17.86 -3.61 0.20
N GLU A 53 -17.06 -4.48 0.80
CA GLU A 53 -17.39 -5.90 0.87
C GLU A 53 -18.55 -6.16 1.83
N LEU A 54 -18.49 -5.60 3.03
CA LEU A 54 -19.47 -5.85 4.07
C LEU A 54 -20.81 -5.14 3.85
N SER A 55 -20.83 -4.01 3.13
CA SER A 55 -22.06 -3.27 2.83
C SER A 55 -23.04 -4.02 1.93
N ARG A 56 -22.66 -5.16 1.39
CA ARG A 56 -23.56 -5.99 0.57
C ARG A 56 -24.61 -6.71 1.41
N ASP A 57 -24.24 -7.13 2.61
CA ASP A 57 -25.05 -7.99 3.44
C ASP A 57 -25.27 -7.44 4.86
N HIS A 58 -24.58 -6.36 5.23
CA HIS A 58 -24.58 -5.79 6.58
C HIS A 58 -24.81 -4.28 6.57
N SER A 59 -25.40 -3.78 7.65
CA SER A 59 -25.37 -2.35 7.95
C SER A 59 -23.97 -1.96 8.45
N VAL A 60 -23.33 -0.97 7.78
CA VAL A 60 -21.94 -0.60 8.03
C VAL A 60 -21.85 0.90 8.36
N ALA A 61 -21.05 1.22 9.40
CA ALA A 61 -20.59 2.57 9.68
C ALA A 61 -19.06 2.63 9.60
N VAL A 62 -18.55 3.62 8.87
CA VAL A 62 -17.09 3.91 8.84
C VAL A 62 -16.87 5.18 9.65
N LEU A 63 -15.92 5.16 10.58
CA LEU A 63 -15.53 6.30 11.41
C LEU A 63 -14.06 6.65 11.13
N ASP A 64 -13.79 7.93 10.87
CA ASP A 64 -12.41 8.40 10.74
C ASP A 64 -12.27 9.77 11.42
N ARG A 65 -11.21 9.92 12.21
CA ARG A 65 -10.89 11.18 12.89
C ARG A 65 -10.42 12.28 11.93
N ARG A 66 -9.99 11.91 10.74
CA ARG A 66 -9.58 12.79 9.65
C ARG A 66 -10.52 12.65 8.45
N PRO A 67 -10.51 13.61 7.53
CA PRO A 67 -11.18 13.40 6.25
C PRO A 67 -10.70 12.08 5.59
N PRO A 68 -11.59 11.31 4.93
CA PRO A 68 -11.21 10.07 4.26
C PRO A 68 -9.97 10.22 3.39
N LEU A 69 -9.17 9.16 3.29
CA LEU A 69 -7.96 9.05 2.46
C LEU A 69 -6.74 9.87 2.94
N THR A 70 -6.87 10.74 3.93
CA THR A 70 -5.78 11.64 4.35
C THR A 70 -4.66 10.97 5.15
N GLY A 71 -4.76 9.66 5.41
CA GLY A 71 -3.69 8.84 5.99
C GLY A 71 -2.63 8.39 4.95
N SER A 72 -2.08 7.19 5.13
CA SER A 72 -1.01 6.62 4.30
C SER A 72 -1.44 6.26 2.88
N THR A 73 -2.75 6.14 2.60
CA THR A 73 -3.27 5.78 1.27
C THR A 73 -2.71 6.68 0.16
N LEU A 74 -2.69 8.00 0.37
CA LEU A 74 -2.18 8.95 -0.62
C LEU A 74 -0.65 9.01 -0.69
N ALA A 75 0.07 8.41 0.26
CA ALA A 75 1.53 8.38 0.24
C ALA A 75 2.10 7.18 -0.54
N SER A 76 1.27 6.20 -0.89
CA SER A 76 1.70 5.02 -1.63
C SER A 76 2.16 5.38 -3.05
N THR A 77 3.21 4.71 -3.55
CA THR A 77 3.59 4.76 -4.97
C THR A 77 2.67 3.92 -5.85
N ALA A 78 1.81 3.11 -5.22
CA ALA A 78 0.77 2.29 -5.84
C ALA A 78 1.29 1.35 -6.95
N MET A 79 2.38 0.67 -6.66
CA MET A 79 2.81 -0.52 -7.37
C MET A 79 1.97 -1.69 -6.81
N LEU A 80 0.99 -2.14 -7.56
CA LEU A 80 0.10 -3.22 -7.16
C LEU A 80 0.72 -4.55 -7.57
N GLN A 81 1.77 -4.92 -6.85
CA GLN A 81 2.54 -6.13 -7.08
C GLN A 81 1.97 -7.30 -6.27
N TRP A 82 2.08 -8.49 -6.82
CA TRP A 82 1.81 -9.72 -6.08
C TRP A 82 3.07 -10.27 -5.40
N GLU A 83 4.24 -9.83 -5.84
CA GLU A 83 5.51 -10.17 -5.19
C GLU A 83 5.53 -9.61 -3.76
N ILE A 84 6.02 -10.41 -2.85
CA ILE A 84 6.23 -10.06 -1.44
C ILE A 84 7.69 -9.63 -1.28
N ASP A 85 7.97 -8.65 -0.43
CA ASP A 85 9.33 -8.12 -0.24
C ASP A 85 10.31 -9.21 0.21
N LEU A 86 9.85 -10.18 1.02
CA LEU A 86 10.62 -11.39 1.31
C LEU A 86 10.40 -12.42 0.19
N PRO A 87 11.45 -12.80 -0.57
CA PRO A 87 11.34 -13.78 -1.65
C PRO A 87 10.73 -15.11 -1.21
N LEU A 88 10.08 -15.82 -2.12
CA LEU A 88 9.44 -17.13 -1.84
C LEU A 88 10.44 -18.14 -1.26
N THR A 89 11.66 -18.15 -1.75
CA THR A 89 12.74 -18.99 -1.23
C THR A 89 13.03 -18.69 0.23
N ALA A 90 13.25 -17.42 0.59
CA ALA A 90 13.51 -16.99 1.96
C ALA A 90 12.27 -17.17 2.87
N LEU A 91 11.06 -16.90 2.35
CA LEU A 91 9.82 -17.13 3.08
C LEU A 91 9.60 -18.63 3.35
N THR A 92 10.02 -19.50 2.42
CA THR A 92 9.98 -20.95 2.58
C THR A 92 10.88 -21.43 3.72
N GLU A 93 12.08 -20.89 3.82
CA GLU A 93 13.00 -21.19 4.94
C GLU A 93 12.39 -20.74 6.28
N LYS A 94 11.71 -19.61 6.30
CA LYS A 94 11.16 -19.00 7.51
C LYS A 94 9.86 -19.65 7.99
N LEU A 95 8.92 -19.95 7.10
CA LEU A 95 7.57 -20.38 7.43
C LEU A 95 7.24 -21.81 6.99
N GLY A 96 8.11 -22.46 6.21
CA GLY A 96 7.87 -23.72 5.54
C GLY A 96 7.16 -23.57 4.19
N ALA A 97 7.40 -24.51 3.29
CA ALA A 97 7.01 -24.46 1.88
C ALA A 97 5.51 -24.22 1.66
N GLU A 98 4.64 -24.90 2.40
CA GLU A 98 3.20 -24.78 2.18
C GLU A 98 2.64 -23.40 2.59
N LYS A 99 3.12 -22.83 3.69
CA LYS A 99 2.69 -21.49 4.12
C LYS A 99 3.20 -20.43 3.17
N ALA A 100 4.46 -20.51 2.75
CA ALA A 100 5.07 -19.60 1.80
C ALA A 100 4.36 -19.64 0.44
N ARG A 101 4.14 -20.83 -0.10
CA ARG A 101 3.36 -21.05 -1.32
C ARG A 101 1.96 -20.42 -1.23
N ARG A 102 1.25 -20.68 -0.14
CA ARG A 102 -0.08 -20.14 0.09
C ARG A 102 -0.09 -18.62 0.18
N ALA A 103 0.91 -18.00 0.83
CA ALA A 103 1.05 -16.55 0.92
C ALA A 103 1.22 -15.92 -0.49
N TYR A 104 2.14 -16.43 -1.29
CA TYR A 104 2.38 -15.95 -2.65
C TYR A 104 1.15 -16.12 -3.57
N LEU A 105 0.50 -17.29 -3.56
CA LEU A 105 -0.69 -17.51 -4.37
C LEU A 105 -1.86 -16.63 -3.92
N ARG A 106 -2.01 -16.36 -2.62
CA ARG A 106 -3.01 -15.41 -2.11
C ARG A 106 -2.72 -13.99 -2.56
N SER A 107 -1.46 -13.55 -2.51
CA SER A 107 -1.06 -12.24 -3.00
C SER A 107 -1.36 -12.08 -4.49
N PHE A 108 -0.98 -13.07 -5.31
CA PHE A 108 -1.32 -13.07 -6.73
C PHE A 108 -2.84 -12.99 -6.96
N ASN A 109 -3.61 -13.86 -6.31
CA ASN A 109 -5.05 -13.88 -6.43
C ASN A 109 -5.72 -12.59 -5.93
N ALA A 110 -5.15 -11.92 -4.92
CA ALA A 110 -5.64 -10.64 -4.42
C ALA A 110 -5.50 -9.53 -5.47
N VAL A 111 -4.37 -9.47 -6.20
CA VAL A 111 -4.21 -8.51 -7.31
C VAL A 111 -5.22 -8.81 -8.43
N GLN A 112 -5.43 -10.08 -8.79
CA GLN A 112 -6.43 -10.44 -9.79
C GLN A 112 -7.87 -10.11 -9.33
N ALA A 113 -8.17 -10.33 -8.04
CA ALA A 113 -9.47 -9.97 -7.46
C ALA A 113 -9.68 -8.44 -7.47
N LEU A 114 -8.65 -7.66 -7.12
CA LEU A 114 -8.69 -6.20 -7.19
C LEU A 114 -9.03 -5.71 -8.61
N LYS A 115 -8.38 -6.28 -9.64
CA LYS A 115 -8.68 -5.95 -11.04
C LYS A 115 -10.15 -6.21 -11.39
N ARG A 116 -10.69 -7.36 -10.96
CA ARG A 116 -12.12 -7.68 -11.15
C ARG A 116 -13.04 -6.71 -10.42
N ILE A 117 -12.76 -6.40 -9.15
CA ILE A 117 -13.53 -5.44 -8.35
C ILE A 117 -13.58 -4.08 -9.04
N VAL A 118 -12.44 -3.57 -9.50
CA VAL A 118 -12.36 -2.28 -10.19
C VAL A 118 -13.21 -2.26 -11.45
N ALA A 119 -13.20 -3.35 -12.23
CA ALA A 119 -13.98 -3.48 -13.44
C ALA A 119 -15.49 -3.60 -13.15
N GLU A 120 -15.89 -4.49 -12.24
CA GLU A 120 -17.28 -4.73 -11.84
C GLU A 120 -17.93 -3.47 -11.28
N GLU A 121 -17.23 -2.77 -10.37
CA GLU A 121 -17.70 -1.55 -9.73
C GLU A 121 -17.50 -0.29 -10.60
N ARG A 122 -16.88 -0.43 -11.78
CA ARG A 122 -16.57 0.66 -12.70
C ARG A 122 -15.83 1.81 -12.02
N ILE A 123 -14.84 1.48 -11.19
CA ILE A 123 -14.03 2.48 -10.47
C ILE A 123 -13.01 3.09 -11.42
N VAL A 124 -13.11 4.39 -11.64
CA VAL A 124 -12.19 5.12 -12.52
C VAL A 124 -10.96 5.54 -11.71
N CYS A 125 -9.99 4.65 -11.55
CA CYS A 125 -8.75 4.89 -10.80
C CYS A 125 -7.48 4.75 -11.65
N GLY A 126 -7.60 4.70 -12.98
CA GLY A 126 -6.45 4.54 -13.88
C GLY A 126 -5.74 3.19 -13.68
N LEU A 127 -6.49 2.16 -13.26
CA LEU A 127 -5.94 0.80 -13.13
C LEU A 127 -5.41 0.34 -14.49
N LYS A 128 -4.18 -0.18 -14.47
CA LYS A 128 -3.48 -0.66 -15.65
C LYS A 128 -2.71 -1.93 -15.32
N ASP A 129 -2.81 -2.93 -16.20
CA ASP A 129 -1.97 -4.11 -16.13
C ASP A 129 -0.51 -3.76 -16.29
N GLN A 130 0.33 -4.39 -15.49
CA GLN A 130 1.78 -4.20 -15.48
C GLN A 130 2.49 -5.55 -15.40
N SER A 131 3.65 -5.61 -16.02
CA SER A 131 4.69 -6.57 -15.65
C SER A 131 5.52 -6.00 -14.51
N SER A 132 6.35 -6.81 -13.87
CA SER A 132 7.37 -6.33 -12.94
C SER A 132 8.75 -6.85 -13.33
N LEU A 133 9.76 -6.08 -12.99
CA LEU A 133 11.17 -6.40 -13.19
C LEU A 133 11.89 -6.25 -11.84
N TYR A 134 12.24 -7.38 -11.22
CA TYR A 134 12.98 -7.44 -9.97
C TYR A 134 14.47 -7.57 -10.27
N LEU A 135 15.21 -6.50 -10.09
CA LEU A 135 16.62 -6.40 -10.43
C LEU A 135 17.51 -7.03 -9.35
N ALA A 136 18.55 -7.74 -9.78
CA ALA A 136 19.61 -8.18 -8.89
C ALA A 136 20.30 -6.98 -8.23
N GLY A 137 20.50 -7.08 -6.93
CA GLY A 137 21.15 -6.08 -6.08
C GLY A 137 22.19 -6.69 -5.15
N ASP A 138 22.51 -5.97 -4.08
CA ASP A 138 23.50 -6.37 -3.09
C ASP A 138 22.93 -7.36 -2.05
N THR A 139 21.63 -7.33 -1.79
CA THR A 139 20.95 -8.26 -0.88
C THR A 139 20.58 -9.57 -1.60
N TYR A 140 19.99 -9.47 -2.79
CA TYR A 140 19.63 -10.61 -3.63
C TYR A 140 20.31 -10.50 -4.99
N GLY A 141 21.45 -11.17 -5.13
CA GLY A 141 22.22 -11.23 -6.37
C GLY A 141 21.63 -12.18 -7.41
N HIS A 142 22.23 -12.26 -8.60
CA HIS A 142 21.71 -13.02 -9.74
C HIS A 142 21.37 -14.49 -9.44
N ARG A 143 22.20 -15.21 -8.66
CA ARG A 143 21.95 -16.62 -8.32
C ARG A 143 20.71 -16.79 -7.44
N ALA A 144 20.53 -15.88 -6.48
CA ALA A 144 19.33 -15.89 -5.63
C ALA A 144 18.08 -15.62 -6.46
N LEU A 145 18.15 -14.67 -7.41
CA LEU A 145 17.02 -14.37 -8.29
C LEU A 145 16.71 -15.48 -9.30
N GLU A 146 17.71 -16.19 -9.79
CA GLU A 146 17.50 -17.36 -10.66
C GLU A 146 16.75 -18.47 -9.91
N ALA A 147 17.22 -18.84 -8.71
CA ALA A 147 16.54 -19.81 -7.85
C ALA A 147 15.13 -19.37 -7.45
N GLU A 148 14.94 -18.07 -7.19
CA GLU A 148 13.64 -17.50 -6.87
C GLU A 148 12.67 -17.56 -8.05
N ALA A 149 13.12 -17.27 -9.28
CA ALA A 149 12.29 -17.39 -10.47
C ALA A 149 11.83 -18.84 -10.70
N GLU A 150 12.74 -19.81 -10.53
CA GLU A 150 12.41 -21.24 -10.61
C GLU A 150 11.38 -21.64 -9.53
N ALA A 151 11.58 -21.19 -8.29
CA ALA A 151 10.67 -21.48 -7.18
C ALA A 151 9.25 -20.90 -7.45
N ARG A 152 9.16 -19.68 -7.96
CA ARG A 152 7.87 -19.05 -8.34
C ARG A 152 7.21 -19.79 -9.50
N ALA A 153 7.96 -20.15 -10.53
CA ALA A 153 7.46 -20.93 -11.66
C ALA A 153 6.94 -22.31 -11.23
N ALA A 154 7.64 -22.98 -10.31
CA ALA A 154 7.24 -24.29 -9.78
C ALA A 154 5.89 -24.28 -9.05
N ILE A 155 5.45 -23.15 -8.52
CA ILE A 155 4.12 -23.00 -7.90
C ILE A 155 3.07 -22.41 -8.85
N GLY A 156 3.40 -22.27 -10.16
CA GLY A 156 2.48 -21.82 -11.20
C GLY A 156 2.38 -20.31 -11.39
N LEU A 157 3.34 -19.54 -10.86
CA LEU A 157 3.43 -18.10 -11.12
C LEU A 157 4.30 -17.84 -12.37
N ASP A 158 3.88 -16.88 -13.20
CA ASP A 158 4.60 -16.52 -14.42
C ASP A 158 5.81 -15.64 -14.07
N SER A 159 6.93 -16.29 -13.83
CA SER A 159 8.20 -15.71 -13.42
C SER A 159 9.32 -16.28 -14.26
N THR A 160 10.12 -15.42 -14.88
CA THR A 160 11.24 -15.82 -15.75
C THR A 160 12.50 -15.08 -15.36
N TYR A 161 13.60 -15.79 -15.16
CA TYR A 161 14.89 -15.17 -14.97
C TYR A 161 15.39 -14.56 -16.29
N VAL A 162 15.89 -13.34 -16.21
CA VAL A 162 16.45 -12.55 -17.31
C VAL A 162 17.93 -12.35 -17.03
N GLY A 163 18.80 -12.94 -17.84
CA GLY A 163 20.23 -12.81 -17.71
C GLY A 163 20.78 -11.43 -18.12
N PRO A 164 22.04 -11.12 -17.82
CA PRO A 164 22.60 -9.76 -17.99
C PRO A 164 22.61 -9.28 -19.44
N ALA A 165 22.83 -10.17 -20.43
CA ALA A 165 22.80 -9.79 -21.84
C ALA A 165 21.40 -9.39 -22.28
N GLU A 166 20.41 -10.22 -22.00
CA GLU A 166 19.01 -9.95 -22.32
C GLU A 166 18.49 -8.71 -21.59
N LEU A 167 18.92 -8.49 -20.33
CA LEU A 167 18.55 -7.32 -19.53
C LEU A 167 19.05 -6.02 -20.19
N ARG A 168 20.27 -6.01 -20.70
CA ARG A 168 20.79 -4.87 -21.46
C ARG A 168 20.05 -4.66 -22.78
N ASP A 169 19.82 -5.74 -23.53
CA ASP A 169 19.20 -5.65 -24.85
C ASP A 169 17.74 -5.20 -24.79
N ARG A 170 16.94 -5.74 -23.84
CA ARG A 170 15.53 -5.45 -23.72
C ARG A 170 15.20 -4.18 -22.93
N PHE A 171 15.99 -3.91 -21.90
CA PHE A 171 15.67 -2.87 -20.91
C PHE A 171 16.73 -1.76 -20.81
N GLY A 172 17.89 -1.94 -21.41
CA GLY A 172 19.00 -0.96 -21.31
C GLY A 172 19.57 -0.86 -19.90
N ILE A 173 19.40 -1.91 -19.07
CA ILE A 173 19.81 -1.92 -17.67
C ILE A 173 21.07 -2.79 -17.53
N ASP A 174 22.12 -2.21 -16.91
CA ASP A 174 23.35 -2.93 -16.60
C ASP A 174 23.31 -3.47 -15.16
N ARG A 175 22.78 -4.68 -15.02
CA ARG A 175 22.73 -5.47 -13.78
C ARG A 175 23.05 -6.92 -14.09
N THR A 176 23.41 -7.70 -13.06
CA THR A 176 23.81 -9.10 -13.19
C THR A 176 22.65 -10.05 -13.49
N GLY A 177 21.41 -9.60 -13.44
CA GLY A 177 20.21 -10.33 -13.78
C GLY A 177 18.95 -9.67 -13.20
N ALA A 178 17.82 -10.25 -13.54
CA ALA A 178 16.51 -9.84 -13.03
C ALA A 178 15.51 -10.99 -13.08
N ILE A 179 14.39 -10.85 -12.37
CA ILE A 179 13.18 -11.66 -12.61
C ILE A 179 12.16 -10.79 -13.33
N PHE A 180 11.64 -11.27 -14.46
CA PHE A 180 10.50 -10.68 -15.14
C PHE A 180 9.25 -11.45 -14.78
N ASN A 181 8.22 -10.75 -14.28
CA ASN A 181 6.95 -11.33 -13.89
C ASN A 181 5.79 -10.64 -14.60
N THR A 182 4.68 -11.35 -14.76
CA THR A 182 3.42 -10.80 -15.23
C THR A 182 2.36 -10.79 -14.12
N GLY A 183 1.20 -10.20 -14.37
CA GLY A 183 0.06 -10.27 -13.47
C GLY A 183 -0.06 -9.14 -12.44
N SER A 184 0.92 -8.25 -12.34
CA SER A 184 0.88 -7.04 -11.50
C SER A 184 0.00 -5.93 -12.10
N ALA A 185 -0.16 -4.83 -11.42
CA ALA A 185 -0.92 -3.66 -11.87
C ALA A 185 -0.38 -2.37 -11.27
N SER A 186 -0.89 -1.26 -11.75
CA SER A 186 -0.72 0.07 -11.12
C SER A 186 -2.04 0.83 -11.12
N ALA A 187 -2.24 1.74 -10.19
CA ALA A 187 -3.42 2.59 -10.11
C ALA A 187 -3.12 3.92 -9.43
N ASP A 188 -4.11 4.80 -9.37
CA ASP A 188 -4.18 5.90 -8.43
C ASP A 188 -4.85 5.39 -7.14
N PRO A 189 -4.13 5.32 -6.00
CA PRO A 189 -4.64 4.71 -4.77
C PRO A 189 -5.72 5.56 -4.11
N GLY A 190 -5.67 6.89 -4.30
CA GLY A 190 -6.69 7.79 -3.79
C GLY A 190 -8.02 7.61 -4.51
N ARG A 191 -7.99 7.59 -5.85
CA ARG A 191 -9.19 7.36 -6.66
C ARG A 191 -9.77 5.96 -6.46
N LEU A 192 -8.91 4.95 -6.27
CA LEU A 192 -9.33 3.59 -5.95
C LEU A 192 -10.10 3.56 -4.63
N ALA A 193 -9.49 4.06 -3.55
CA ALA A 193 -10.12 4.07 -2.23
C ALA A 193 -11.39 4.93 -2.18
N ALA A 194 -11.38 6.11 -2.83
CA ALA A 194 -12.56 6.95 -2.95
C ALA A 194 -13.70 6.25 -3.72
N GLY A 195 -13.36 5.53 -4.79
CA GLY A 195 -14.33 4.75 -5.56
C GLY A 195 -14.97 3.65 -4.73
N LEU A 196 -14.19 2.90 -3.97
CA LEU A 196 -14.68 1.85 -3.07
C LEU A 196 -15.60 2.43 -1.98
N LEU A 197 -15.21 3.54 -1.33
CA LEU A 197 -16.03 4.19 -0.31
C LEU A 197 -17.36 4.72 -0.87
N ARG A 198 -17.35 5.29 -2.08
CA ARG A 198 -18.61 5.70 -2.73
C ARG A 198 -19.51 4.52 -3.08
N ARG A 199 -18.94 3.36 -3.44
CA ARG A 199 -19.72 2.14 -3.65
C ARG A 199 -20.32 1.61 -2.35
N ALA A 200 -19.54 1.61 -1.27
CA ALA A 200 -20.07 1.26 0.05
C ALA A 200 -21.21 2.21 0.47
N GLU A 201 -21.04 3.51 0.25
CA GLU A 201 -22.06 4.53 0.56
C GLU A 201 -23.33 4.33 -0.26
N ALA A 202 -23.23 4.03 -1.55
CA ALA A 202 -24.36 3.68 -2.41
C ALA A 202 -25.11 2.43 -1.95
N ASN A 203 -24.42 1.49 -1.26
CA ASN A 203 -25.03 0.33 -0.62
C ASN A 203 -25.59 0.62 0.79
N GLY A 204 -25.55 1.88 1.24
CA GLY A 204 -26.13 2.31 2.53
C GLY A 204 -25.13 2.52 3.66
N THR A 205 -23.82 2.24 3.45
CA THR A 205 -22.77 2.58 4.44
C THR A 205 -22.80 4.07 4.75
N LYS A 206 -22.70 4.40 6.02
CA LYS A 206 -22.56 5.80 6.46
C LYS A 206 -21.13 6.05 6.89
N ILE A 207 -20.53 7.13 6.37
CA ILE A 207 -19.15 7.51 6.67
C ILE A 207 -19.18 8.76 7.55
N TYR A 208 -18.66 8.62 8.77
CA TYR A 208 -18.64 9.68 9.76
C TYR A 208 -17.22 10.24 9.89
N SER A 209 -17.09 11.54 9.63
CA SER A 209 -15.81 12.25 9.73
C SER A 209 -16.06 13.76 9.88
N PRO A 210 -15.29 14.49 10.75
CA PRO A 210 -14.31 13.92 11.68
C PRO A 210 -14.99 13.28 12.89
N VAL A 211 -14.62 12.05 13.23
CA VAL A 211 -15.06 11.32 14.43
C VAL A 211 -13.94 10.43 14.94
N GLU A 212 -13.42 10.73 16.12
CA GLU A 212 -12.41 9.92 16.78
C GLU A 212 -13.07 8.91 17.74
N VAL A 213 -12.71 7.64 17.62
CA VAL A 213 -13.07 6.62 18.59
C VAL A 213 -12.12 6.74 19.78
N MET A 214 -12.69 7.08 20.96
CA MET A 214 -11.94 7.29 22.18
C MET A 214 -11.78 6.01 22.98
N LYS A 215 -12.77 5.12 22.92
CA LYS A 215 -12.77 3.83 23.62
C LYS A 215 -13.70 2.84 22.93
N ALA A 216 -13.30 1.58 22.91
CA ALA A 216 -14.16 0.45 22.57
C ALA A 216 -14.43 -0.35 23.85
N VAL A 217 -15.67 -0.75 24.07
CA VAL A 217 -16.10 -1.57 25.22
C VAL A 217 -16.93 -2.70 24.69
N SER A 218 -16.43 -3.93 24.82
CA SER A 218 -17.13 -5.15 24.41
C SER A 218 -18.01 -5.71 25.50
N ASP A 219 -19.10 -6.35 25.11
CA ASP A 219 -19.96 -7.17 25.92
C ASP A 219 -20.45 -8.38 25.09
N PRO A 220 -21.19 -9.33 25.66
CA PRO A 220 -21.64 -10.54 24.95
C PRO A 220 -22.45 -10.27 23.65
N ASP A 221 -23.09 -9.10 23.54
CA ASP A 221 -23.97 -8.73 22.43
C ASP A 221 -23.26 -7.86 21.37
N GLY A 222 -21.96 -7.54 21.54
CA GLY A 222 -21.19 -6.74 20.60
C GLY A 222 -20.26 -5.72 21.25
N VAL A 223 -20.06 -4.58 20.61
CA VAL A 223 -19.13 -3.54 21.04
C VAL A 223 -19.77 -2.14 21.02
N THR A 224 -19.49 -1.34 22.03
CA THR A 224 -19.87 0.07 22.09
C THR A 224 -18.64 0.94 21.93
N LEU A 225 -18.66 1.80 20.91
CA LEU A 225 -17.62 2.79 20.67
C LEU A 225 -18.05 4.12 21.27
N LEU A 226 -17.23 4.66 22.16
CA LEU A 226 -17.37 6.03 22.67
C LEU A 226 -16.56 6.95 21.79
N THR A 227 -17.18 8.03 21.30
CA THR A 227 -16.54 8.95 20.36
C THR A 227 -16.34 10.34 20.97
N ASP A 228 -15.41 11.11 20.40
CA ASP A 228 -15.19 12.52 20.74
C ASP A 228 -16.39 13.42 20.37
N ALA A 229 -17.25 12.97 19.47
CA ALA A 229 -18.50 13.65 19.12
C ALA A 229 -19.57 13.56 20.24
N GLY A 230 -19.31 12.87 21.35
CA GLY A 230 -20.24 12.71 22.47
C GLY A 230 -21.38 11.69 22.20
N HIS A 231 -21.37 11.03 21.07
CA HIS A 231 -22.36 10.03 20.68
C HIS A 231 -21.73 8.65 20.59
N ALA A 232 -22.44 7.62 21.04
CA ALA A 232 -21.98 6.23 20.98
C ALA A 232 -22.35 5.56 19.65
N VAL A 233 -21.50 4.64 19.21
CA VAL A 233 -21.78 3.73 18.11
C VAL A 233 -21.83 2.31 18.65
N ARG A 234 -23.00 1.67 18.57
CA ARG A 234 -23.16 0.25 18.91
C ARG A 234 -22.99 -0.60 17.66
N ALA A 235 -22.16 -1.65 17.73
CA ALA A 235 -21.97 -2.57 16.63
C ALA A 235 -21.91 -4.01 17.13
N LYS A 236 -22.29 -5.00 16.29
CA LYS A 236 -22.05 -6.41 16.57
C LYS A 236 -20.56 -6.76 16.42
N HIS A 237 -19.90 -6.13 15.43
CA HIS A 237 -18.48 -6.34 15.13
C HIS A 237 -17.77 -5.00 14.95
N LEU A 238 -16.53 -4.95 15.41
CA LEU A 238 -15.62 -3.82 15.22
C LEU A 238 -14.41 -4.28 14.39
N ILE A 239 -14.06 -3.49 13.37
CA ILE A 239 -12.87 -3.72 12.54
C ILE A 239 -11.99 -2.48 12.58
N PHE A 240 -10.77 -2.63 13.08
CA PHE A 240 -9.76 -1.59 13.02
C PHE A 240 -9.03 -1.64 11.67
N CYS A 241 -9.12 -0.56 10.93
CA CYS A 241 -8.43 -0.33 9.65
C CYS A 241 -7.56 0.92 9.72
N CYS A 242 -6.87 1.12 10.84
CA CYS A 242 -6.20 2.36 11.22
C CYS A 242 -4.81 2.54 10.58
N GLY A 243 -4.39 1.62 9.70
CA GLY A 243 -3.05 1.65 9.10
C GLY A 243 -1.97 1.54 10.16
N TYR A 244 -1.00 2.46 10.14
CA TYR A 244 0.14 2.46 11.06
C TYR A 244 -0.14 3.13 12.42
N GLU A 245 -1.37 3.51 12.67
CA GLU A 245 -1.85 4.03 13.96
C GLU A 245 -2.54 2.90 14.74
N PHE A 246 -1.75 1.95 15.20
CA PHE A 246 -2.24 0.70 15.82
C PHE A 246 -3.23 0.95 16.95
N PRO A 247 -4.22 0.06 17.14
CA PRO A 247 -5.13 0.13 18.28
C PRO A 247 -4.36 0.03 19.60
N GLU A 248 -4.78 0.82 20.60
CA GLU A 248 -4.23 0.76 21.94
C GLU A 248 -4.43 -0.63 22.57
N GLY A 249 -3.39 -1.13 23.24
CA GLY A 249 -3.45 -2.43 23.91
C GLY A 249 -3.38 -3.66 23.01
N VAL A 250 -3.30 -3.48 21.68
CA VAL A 250 -3.15 -4.61 20.74
C VAL A 250 -1.66 -4.91 20.54
N PRO A 251 -1.18 -6.11 20.91
CA PRO A 251 0.20 -6.51 20.66
C PRO A 251 0.49 -6.56 19.15
N THR A 252 1.64 -6.01 18.75
CA THR A 252 2.11 -6.02 17.35
C THR A 252 3.48 -6.71 17.23
N PRO A 253 3.58 -8.00 17.58
CA PRO A 253 4.84 -8.72 17.62
C PRO A 253 5.47 -8.78 16.21
N GLY A 254 6.76 -8.42 16.12
CA GLY A 254 7.50 -8.45 14.87
C GLY A 254 7.11 -7.35 13.86
N ALA A 255 6.23 -6.44 14.21
CA ALA A 255 5.94 -5.26 13.41
C ALA A 255 6.76 -4.05 13.90
N LYS A 256 7.33 -3.31 12.97
CA LYS A 256 8.01 -2.03 13.22
C LYS A 256 7.52 -0.98 12.24
N ILE A 257 7.63 0.27 12.64
CA ILE A 257 7.40 1.41 11.75
C ILE A 257 8.76 1.93 11.32
N ILE A 258 8.93 2.15 10.04
CA ILE A 258 10.11 2.73 9.40
C ILE A 258 9.70 3.97 8.62
N SER A 259 10.65 4.68 8.06
CA SER A 259 10.41 5.85 7.21
C SER A 259 10.84 5.57 5.78
N SER A 260 10.01 5.98 4.82
CA SER A 260 10.24 5.82 3.39
C SER A 260 10.06 7.14 2.65
N TRP A 261 10.76 7.30 1.52
CA TRP A 261 10.73 8.51 0.71
C TRP A 261 10.32 8.20 -0.71
N ALA A 262 9.63 9.15 -1.32
CA ALA A 262 9.21 9.05 -2.70
C ALA A 262 9.25 10.40 -3.40
N LEU A 263 9.34 10.35 -4.73
CA LEU A 263 9.22 11.49 -5.62
C LEU A 263 8.32 11.17 -6.81
N ALA A 264 7.79 12.21 -7.44
CA ALA A 264 7.16 12.11 -8.74
C ALA A 264 7.66 13.23 -9.66
N SER A 265 7.87 12.90 -10.93
CA SER A 265 8.29 13.88 -11.93
C SER A 265 7.13 14.75 -12.41
N LYS A 266 7.43 15.81 -13.15
CA LYS A 266 6.47 16.44 -14.04
C LYS A 266 5.91 15.42 -15.06
N PRO A 267 4.71 15.66 -15.63
CA PRO A 267 4.18 14.83 -16.71
C PRO A 267 5.13 14.77 -17.91
N ARG A 268 5.03 13.70 -18.70
CA ARG A 268 5.78 13.50 -19.95
C ARG A 268 7.30 13.37 -19.75
N ALA A 269 7.74 12.72 -18.67
CA ALA A 269 9.12 12.29 -18.53
C ALA A 269 9.53 11.48 -19.79
N THR A 270 10.70 11.76 -20.33
CA THR A 270 11.27 10.97 -21.41
C THR A 270 11.76 9.64 -20.84
N CYS A 271 11.15 8.54 -21.27
CA CYS A 271 11.44 7.21 -20.72
C CYS A 271 11.46 6.15 -21.81
N PRO A 272 12.19 5.06 -21.62
CA PRO A 272 12.14 3.89 -22.48
C PRO A 272 10.70 3.36 -22.60
N ARG A 273 10.35 2.87 -23.79
CA ARG A 273 8.97 2.42 -24.10
C ARG A 273 8.49 1.30 -23.16
N TRP A 274 9.39 0.38 -22.80
CA TRP A 274 9.08 -0.75 -21.93
C TRP A 274 8.66 -0.31 -20.52
N LEU A 275 9.24 0.77 -19.98
CA LEU A 275 8.95 1.27 -18.62
C LEU A 275 7.48 1.70 -18.44
N ARG A 276 6.79 2.01 -19.53
CA ARG A 276 5.36 2.38 -19.47
C ARG A 276 4.46 1.25 -18.97
N ASN A 277 4.90 0.01 -19.09
CA ASN A 277 4.13 -1.18 -18.75
C ASN A 277 4.86 -2.09 -17.75
N THR A 278 5.91 -1.60 -17.10
CA THR A 278 6.73 -2.40 -16.20
C THR A 278 6.99 -1.64 -14.90
N LEU A 279 6.67 -2.28 -13.79
CA LEU A 279 7.11 -1.87 -12.45
C LEU A 279 8.54 -2.36 -12.26
N VAL A 280 9.41 -1.56 -11.67
CA VAL A 280 10.80 -1.95 -11.42
C VAL A 280 11.11 -1.82 -9.94
N TRP A 281 11.82 -2.78 -9.38
CA TRP A 281 12.32 -2.75 -8.01
C TRP A 281 13.60 -3.57 -7.86
N GLU A 282 14.40 -3.31 -6.83
CA GLU A 282 15.74 -3.87 -6.65
C GLU A 282 15.83 -4.79 -5.44
N GLY A 283 16.66 -5.84 -5.55
CA GLY A 283 17.08 -6.69 -4.44
C GLY A 283 18.26 -6.10 -3.67
N SER A 284 18.19 -4.82 -3.30
CA SER A 284 19.22 -4.07 -2.57
C SER A 284 18.67 -3.53 -1.25
N ASP A 285 19.57 -3.12 -0.35
CA ASP A 285 19.19 -2.39 0.86
C ASP A 285 20.15 -1.20 1.06
N PRO A 286 19.65 0.06 1.04
CA PRO A 286 18.27 0.46 0.72
C PRO A 286 17.97 0.34 -0.77
N TYR A 287 16.79 -0.18 -1.08
CA TYR A 287 16.35 -0.44 -2.44
C TYR A 287 15.70 0.76 -3.13
N LEU A 288 15.64 0.68 -4.45
CA LEU A 288 14.92 1.62 -5.31
C LEU A 288 13.78 0.90 -6.01
N TYR A 289 12.64 1.56 -6.13
CA TYR A 289 11.50 1.06 -6.91
C TYR A 289 10.82 2.20 -7.66
N PHE A 290 10.34 1.92 -8.88
CA PHE A 290 9.76 2.96 -9.72
C PHE A 290 8.80 2.42 -10.78
N ARG A 291 7.97 3.32 -11.27
CA ARG A 291 7.03 3.07 -12.36
C ARG A 291 6.62 4.34 -13.09
N MET A 292 5.97 4.18 -14.23
CA MET A 292 5.29 5.28 -14.91
C MET A 292 3.84 5.40 -14.47
N GLY A 293 3.37 6.61 -14.25
CA GLY A 293 1.96 6.97 -14.10
C GLY A 293 1.25 7.05 -15.46
N GLY A 294 -0.09 7.03 -15.42
CA GLY A 294 -0.91 7.10 -16.64
C GLY A 294 -0.79 8.44 -17.40
N ASP A 295 -0.42 9.50 -16.70
CA ASP A 295 -0.16 10.85 -17.25
C ASP A 295 1.29 11.04 -17.75
N GLY A 296 2.10 9.98 -17.73
CA GLY A 296 3.51 10.02 -18.12
C GLY A 296 4.44 10.61 -17.06
N ARG A 297 4.02 10.69 -15.80
CA ARG A 297 4.90 10.96 -14.66
C ARG A 297 5.68 9.72 -14.28
N LEU A 298 6.92 9.91 -13.93
CA LEU A 298 7.72 8.91 -13.24
C LEU A 298 7.45 9.01 -11.74
N ILE A 299 7.21 7.88 -11.09
CA ILE A 299 6.97 7.76 -9.65
C ILE A 299 8.04 6.82 -9.11
N VAL A 300 8.80 7.28 -8.12
CA VAL A 300 9.96 6.56 -7.58
C VAL A 300 9.91 6.59 -6.07
N GLY A 301 10.27 5.50 -5.42
CA GLY A 301 10.42 5.42 -3.97
C GLY A 301 11.63 4.60 -3.57
N GLY A 302 11.94 4.61 -2.28
CA GLY A 302 13.06 3.90 -1.70
C GLY A 302 13.80 4.70 -0.64
N GLU A 303 15.05 4.31 -0.38
CA GLU A 303 15.91 4.94 0.62
C GLU A 303 15.38 4.80 2.05
N ASP A 304 14.69 3.71 2.33
CA ASP A 304 14.05 3.45 3.62
C ASP A 304 15.05 3.50 4.76
N GLU A 305 14.59 3.95 5.93
CA GLU A 305 15.40 4.00 7.16
C GLU A 305 14.63 3.35 8.32
N GLU A 306 15.33 2.55 9.11
CA GLU A 306 14.81 1.93 10.34
C GLU A 306 14.62 2.97 11.46
N SER A 307 13.84 3.99 11.17
CA SER A 307 13.47 5.04 12.12
C SER A 307 12.01 5.38 11.96
N PRO A 308 11.20 5.32 13.00
CA PRO A 308 9.76 5.54 12.90
C PRO A 308 9.38 6.99 12.59
N ASP A 309 10.28 7.95 12.81
CA ASP A 309 9.97 9.40 12.74
C ASP A 309 10.92 10.16 11.78
N ALA A 310 11.85 9.46 11.10
CA ALA A 310 12.80 10.13 10.20
C ALA A 310 12.12 10.81 9.01
N HIS A 311 10.92 10.38 8.63
CA HIS A 311 10.13 11.00 7.58
C HIS A 311 9.61 12.41 7.94
N GLU A 312 9.62 12.80 9.21
CA GLU A 312 9.19 14.12 9.67
C GLU A 312 10.25 15.22 9.43
N ASP A 313 11.51 14.83 9.16
CA ASP A 313 12.60 15.76 8.87
C ASP A 313 12.55 16.30 7.44
N HIS A 314 12.11 17.55 7.27
CA HIS A 314 12.07 18.25 5.98
C HIS A 314 13.43 18.41 5.31
N ALA A 315 14.51 18.57 6.07
CA ALA A 315 15.85 18.65 5.48
C ALA A 315 16.30 17.29 4.94
N LYS A 316 15.95 16.20 5.63
CA LYS A 316 16.18 14.83 5.18
C LYS A 316 15.38 14.53 3.91
N LEU A 317 14.14 14.97 3.81
CA LEU A 317 13.31 14.81 2.61
C LEU A 317 14.03 15.32 1.35
N LYS A 318 14.64 16.51 1.41
CA LYS A 318 15.39 17.06 0.29
C LYS A 318 16.60 16.18 -0.09
N ARG A 319 17.39 15.76 0.91
CA ARG A 319 18.57 14.90 0.69
C ARG A 319 18.16 13.55 0.05
N LYS A 320 17.14 12.90 0.60
CA LYS A 320 16.64 11.62 0.10
C LYS A 320 16.08 11.71 -1.32
N ARG A 321 15.31 12.75 -1.61
CA ARG A 321 14.86 13.06 -2.98
C ARG A 321 16.03 13.13 -3.97
N ASP A 322 17.08 13.86 -3.61
CA ASP A 322 18.23 14.05 -4.49
C ASP A 322 19.03 12.74 -4.65
N THR A 323 19.14 11.93 -3.58
CA THR A 323 19.74 10.58 -3.62
C THR A 323 18.96 9.63 -4.52
N ILE A 324 17.63 9.56 -4.36
CA ILE A 324 16.74 8.74 -5.21
C ILE A 324 16.90 9.13 -6.68
N ALA A 325 16.87 10.43 -6.99
CA ALA A 325 17.03 10.92 -8.35
C ALA A 325 18.40 10.56 -8.93
N ALA A 326 19.47 10.67 -8.15
CA ALA A 326 20.83 10.31 -8.58
C ALA A 326 20.96 8.80 -8.83
N LYS A 327 20.48 7.95 -7.93
CA LYS A 327 20.49 6.48 -8.12
C LYS A 327 19.74 6.08 -9.40
N LEU A 328 18.59 6.67 -9.64
CA LEU A 328 17.80 6.39 -10.84
C LEU A 328 18.54 6.81 -12.12
N LYS A 329 19.24 7.94 -12.13
CA LYS A 329 20.07 8.37 -13.25
C LYS A 329 21.24 7.43 -13.54
N VAL A 330 21.82 6.81 -12.51
CA VAL A 330 22.85 5.78 -12.66
C VAL A 330 22.26 4.51 -13.30
N LEU A 331 21.04 4.12 -12.87
CA LEU A 331 20.38 2.91 -13.40
C LEU A 331 19.88 3.09 -14.83
N LEU A 332 19.35 4.26 -15.15
CA LEU A 332 18.75 4.63 -16.45
C LEU A 332 19.31 6.00 -16.91
N PRO A 333 20.53 6.04 -17.49
CA PRO A 333 21.21 7.28 -17.84
C PRO A 333 20.42 8.17 -18.83
N ASP A 334 19.70 7.55 -19.76
CA ASP A 334 18.91 8.24 -20.80
C ASP A 334 17.53 8.73 -20.31
N LEU A 335 17.21 8.46 -19.04
CA LEU A 335 15.94 8.90 -18.46
C LEU A 335 15.99 10.38 -18.15
N GLU A 336 15.12 11.16 -18.78
CA GLU A 336 14.99 12.59 -18.54
C GLU A 336 13.71 12.90 -17.76
N PHE A 337 13.86 13.54 -16.61
CA PHE A 337 12.74 13.95 -15.77
C PHE A 337 13.11 15.15 -14.89
N GLU A 338 12.09 15.90 -14.53
CA GLU A 338 12.17 16.97 -13.55
C GLU A 338 11.26 16.63 -12.38
N VAL A 339 11.77 16.72 -11.15
CA VAL A 339 10.96 16.41 -9.94
C VAL A 339 9.93 17.52 -9.71
N ASP A 340 8.68 17.12 -9.51
CA ASP A 340 7.53 17.98 -9.24
C ASP A 340 7.02 17.79 -7.80
N TYR A 341 6.92 16.55 -7.36
CA TYR A 341 6.52 16.18 -6.01
C TYR A 341 7.63 15.41 -5.29
N SER A 342 7.76 15.65 -4.00
CA SER A 342 8.51 14.78 -3.10
C SER A 342 7.83 14.71 -1.75
N TRP A 343 7.75 13.51 -1.18
CA TRP A 343 7.13 13.27 0.12
C TRP A 343 7.84 12.15 0.86
N ALA A 344 7.59 12.09 2.15
CA ALA A 344 8.02 11.01 3.00
C ALA A 344 6.84 10.48 3.81
N ALA A 345 6.89 9.24 4.25
CA ALA A 345 5.82 8.64 5.01
C ALA A 345 6.32 7.55 5.95
N ALA A 346 5.56 7.33 7.01
CA ALA A 346 5.67 6.14 7.83
C ALA A 346 5.30 4.91 7.00
N PHE A 347 6.06 3.83 7.15
CA PHE A 347 5.83 2.55 6.51
C PHE A 347 5.89 1.43 7.55
N GLY A 348 4.95 0.49 7.49
CA GLY A 348 4.90 -0.64 8.42
C GLY A 348 5.61 -1.86 7.83
N GLU A 349 6.57 -2.38 8.55
CA GLU A 349 7.30 -3.59 8.20
C GLU A 349 6.99 -4.70 9.19
N SER A 350 6.83 -5.92 8.72
CA SER A 350 6.72 -7.11 9.56
C SER A 350 7.90 -8.04 9.31
N SER A 351 8.23 -8.83 10.32
CA SER A 351 9.42 -9.72 10.26
C SER A 351 9.37 -10.75 9.14
N ASP A 352 8.19 -11.08 8.61
CA ASP A 352 7.97 -12.03 7.52
C ASP A 352 7.39 -11.36 6.25
N SER A 353 7.36 -10.02 6.21
CA SER A 353 6.79 -9.21 5.14
C SER A 353 5.31 -9.53 4.82
N LEU A 354 4.58 -10.14 5.77
CA LEU A 354 3.17 -10.47 5.64
C LEU A 354 2.29 -9.57 6.52
N PRO A 355 1.09 -9.21 6.08
CA PRO A 355 0.14 -8.50 6.91
C PRO A 355 -0.42 -9.41 8.01
N SER A 356 -0.58 -8.87 9.22
CA SER A 356 -1.28 -9.54 10.32
C SER A 356 -2.75 -9.13 10.32
N ILE A 357 -3.64 -10.12 10.20
CA ILE A 357 -5.10 -9.95 10.30
C ILE A 357 -5.59 -10.98 11.34
N ALA A 358 -6.09 -10.49 12.46
CA ALA A 358 -6.51 -11.36 13.56
C ALA A 358 -7.67 -10.77 14.35
N ALA A 359 -8.41 -11.63 15.05
CA ALA A 359 -9.29 -11.18 16.11
C ALA A 359 -8.44 -10.70 17.31
N VAL A 360 -8.91 -9.64 17.95
CA VAL A 360 -8.29 -9.13 19.17
C VAL A 360 -9.01 -9.77 20.36
N PRO A 361 -8.33 -10.60 21.15
CA PRO A 361 -8.94 -11.19 22.35
C PRO A 361 -9.32 -10.09 23.34
N ASP A 362 -10.43 -10.30 24.02
CA ASP A 362 -10.90 -9.47 25.15
C ASP A 362 -11.16 -7.98 24.80
N MET A 363 -11.41 -7.67 23.54
CA MET A 363 -11.82 -6.34 23.06
C MET A 363 -13.26 -6.35 22.55
#